data_c06a027d0d7d3578ec5990bb763d92f5
#
_entry.id   c06a027d0d7d3578ec5990bb763d92f5
#
_cell.length_a   1.000
_cell.length_b   1.000
_cell.length_c   1.000
_cell.angle_alpha   90.00
_cell.angle_beta   90.00
_cell.angle_gamma   90.00
#
_symmetry.space_group_name_H-M   'P 1'
#
loop_
_entity.id
_entity.type
_entity.pdbx_description
1 polymer ?
#
loop_
_entity_poly.entity_id
_entity_poly.type
_entity_poly.pdbx_seq_one_letter_code
_entity_poly.pdbx_strand_id
1 'polypeptide(L)'
;MKITLIREDRESGKETLSTCEADAWIDRIKTETKEEHVTRLRSMLLYTNPDSGGYYEHIDKLPRIYPSVEFGRSRDNGRKLKHYNGVVMLEVNHLAGLSEVELVKRQAALLPQTWAAFAGSSGRSVKIWVKFALPDGNLPVKEENMESFHAHAYRMAVQCYQPILPFPITLREPSMTQSCRMTLDAYPYFNRQAIPFCLEQPFGMPGEETFRQRQLTEKNPLSRLKPGYETSQTFTLLFETTLSKALNEMEEWKRDDDLQQLLVCLAYRRKRLCAKS
;
A
#
# COMPACT_ATOMS: atom_id res chain seq x y z
N MET A 1 -0.77 18.43 -12.12
CA MET A 1 0.31 17.43 -11.97
C MET A 1 -0.04 16.20 -12.78
N LYS A 2 0.86 15.80 -13.67
CA LYS A 2 0.63 14.68 -14.58
C LYS A 2 1.05 13.36 -13.97
N ILE A 3 0.22 12.35 -14.14
CA ILE A 3 0.49 10.96 -13.78
C ILE A 3 0.51 10.10 -15.05
N THR A 4 1.16 8.95 -14.99
CA THR A 4 1.27 8.05 -16.13
C THR A 4 0.28 6.90 -16.02
N LEU A 5 -0.42 6.62 -17.13
CA LEU A 5 -1.24 5.42 -17.32
C LEU A 5 -0.56 4.54 -18.36
N ILE A 6 -0.48 3.25 -18.06
CA ILE A 6 0.04 2.23 -18.98
C ILE A 6 -1.05 1.18 -19.17
N ARG A 7 -1.44 0.96 -20.43
CA ARG A 7 -2.30 -0.14 -20.86
C ARG A 7 -1.45 -1.13 -21.66
N GLU A 8 -1.60 -2.38 -21.37
CA GLU A 8 -1.00 -3.46 -22.15
C GLU A 8 -2.06 -4.00 -23.11
N ASP A 9 -1.78 -3.94 -24.40
CA ASP A 9 -2.60 -4.56 -25.42
C ASP A 9 -2.27 -6.07 -25.46
N ARG A 10 -3.30 -6.89 -25.32
CA ARG A 10 -3.16 -8.34 -25.16
C ARG A 10 -2.76 -9.09 -26.42
N GLU A 11 -3.20 -8.60 -27.56
CA GLU A 11 -2.98 -9.29 -28.83
C GLU A 11 -1.56 -9.05 -29.33
N SER A 12 -1.05 -7.84 -29.11
CA SER A 12 0.28 -7.43 -29.58
C SER A 12 1.36 -7.42 -28.50
N GLY A 13 0.99 -7.55 -27.20
CA GLY A 13 1.91 -7.35 -26.06
C GLY A 13 2.45 -5.90 -25.96
N LYS A 14 1.88 -4.99 -26.75
CA LYS A 14 2.36 -3.62 -26.86
C LYS A 14 1.81 -2.75 -25.75
N GLU A 15 2.71 -2.12 -25.00
CA GLU A 15 2.31 -1.14 -24.01
C GLU A 15 1.92 0.20 -24.65
N THR A 16 0.74 0.70 -24.28
CA THR A 16 0.31 2.04 -24.62
C THR A 16 0.50 2.93 -23.39
N LEU A 17 1.38 3.93 -23.52
CA LEU A 17 1.67 4.91 -22.50
C LEU A 17 0.89 6.18 -22.77
N SER A 18 0.14 6.64 -21.80
CA SER A 18 -0.58 7.91 -21.81
C SER A 18 -0.35 8.67 -20.51
N THR A 19 -0.50 9.98 -20.54
CA THR A 19 -0.42 10.82 -19.35
C THR A 19 -1.74 11.59 -19.20
N CYS A 20 -2.18 11.77 -17.97
CA CYS A 20 -3.33 12.61 -17.65
C CYS A 20 -3.05 13.46 -16.42
N GLU A 21 -3.81 14.53 -16.26
CA GLU A 21 -3.81 15.27 -15.00
C GLU A 21 -4.44 14.42 -13.89
N ALA A 22 -3.86 14.48 -12.70
CA ALA A 22 -4.32 13.71 -11.56
C ALA A 22 -5.78 14.01 -11.19
N ASP A 23 -6.20 15.26 -11.32
CA ASP A 23 -7.58 15.70 -11.11
C ASP A 23 -8.54 14.95 -12.05
N ALA A 24 -8.19 14.92 -13.34
CA ALA A 24 -8.99 14.23 -14.35
C ALA A 24 -9.05 12.72 -14.08
N TRP A 25 -7.97 12.13 -13.56
CA TRP A 25 -7.97 10.71 -13.18
C TRP A 25 -8.85 10.45 -11.95
N ILE A 26 -8.78 11.30 -10.93
CA ILE A 26 -9.65 11.20 -9.74
C ILE A 26 -11.13 11.33 -10.12
N ASP A 27 -11.46 12.23 -11.07
CA ASP A 27 -12.83 12.34 -11.57
C ASP A 27 -13.25 11.11 -12.37
N ARG A 28 -12.32 10.53 -13.13
CA ARG A 28 -12.56 9.33 -13.92
C ARG A 28 -12.90 8.09 -13.07
N ILE A 29 -12.26 7.91 -11.92
CA ILE A 29 -12.52 6.73 -11.08
C ILE A 29 -13.87 6.74 -10.37
N LYS A 30 -14.59 7.87 -10.41
CA LYS A 30 -15.94 7.98 -9.81
C LYS A 30 -17.01 7.22 -10.59
N THR A 31 -16.77 7.00 -11.88
CA THR A 31 -17.70 6.31 -12.78
C THR A 31 -16.98 5.24 -13.58
N GLU A 32 -17.60 4.07 -13.70
CA GLU A 32 -17.06 2.97 -14.48
C GLU A 32 -17.27 3.18 -15.98
N THR A 33 -16.22 2.95 -16.75
CA THR A 33 -16.35 2.88 -18.22
C THR A 33 -16.67 1.45 -18.65
N LYS A 34 -17.31 1.31 -19.82
CA LYS A 34 -17.69 0.00 -20.36
C LYS A 34 -16.51 -0.95 -20.61
N GLU A 35 -15.30 -0.43 -20.69
CA GLU A 35 -14.08 -1.18 -21.01
C GLU A 35 -13.38 -1.76 -19.76
N GLU A 36 -13.61 -1.22 -18.58
CA GLU A 36 -12.81 -1.50 -17.39
C GLU A 36 -13.35 -2.65 -16.54
N HIS A 37 -14.65 -2.85 -16.55
CA HIS A 37 -15.33 -3.97 -15.87
C HIS A 37 -14.92 -4.17 -14.39
N VAL A 38 -14.56 -3.10 -13.65
CA VAL A 38 -14.12 -3.19 -12.25
C VAL A 38 -15.22 -3.77 -11.36
N THR A 39 -16.48 -3.39 -11.59
CA THR A 39 -17.63 -3.93 -10.86
C THR A 39 -17.75 -5.43 -11.08
N ARG A 40 -17.55 -5.91 -12.31
CA ARG A 40 -17.54 -7.34 -12.61
C ARG A 40 -16.40 -8.07 -11.89
N LEU A 41 -15.22 -7.50 -11.86
CA LEU A 41 -14.08 -8.05 -11.12
C LEU A 41 -14.36 -8.18 -9.63
N ARG A 42 -14.99 -7.16 -9.03
CA ARG A 42 -15.41 -7.21 -7.63
C ARG A 42 -16.46 -8.28 -7.37
N SER A 43 -17.40 -8.45 -8.29
CA SER A 43 -18.40 -9.52 -8.20
C SER A 43 -17.76 -10.91 -8.27
N MET A 44 -16.71 -11.09 -9.07
CA MET A 44 -15.99 -12.37 -9.12
C MET A 44 -15.39 -12.75 -7.76
N LEU A 45 -14.88 -11.79 -7.00
CA LEU A 45 -14.33 -12.04 -5.64
C LEU A 45 -15.38 -12.48 -4.62
N LEU A 46 -16.68 -12.25 -4.89
CA LEU A 46 -17.76 -12.69 -4.01
C LEU A 46 -18.17 -14.15 -4.27
N TYR A 47 -17.96 -14.65 -5.49
CA TYR A 47 -18.48 -15.93 -5.92
C TYR A 47 -17.41 -16.95 -6.31
N THR A 48 -16.18 -16.52 -6.52
CA THR A 48 -15.07 -17.39 -6.94
C THR A 48 -13.88 -17.25 -6.00
N ASN A 49 -13.19 -18.37 -5.76
CA ASN A 49 -11.91 -18.31 -5.07
C ASN A 49 -10.92 -17.47 -5.92
N PRO A 50 -10.28 -16.43 -5.36
CA PRO A 50 -9.27 -15.64 -6.07
C PRO A 50 -8.17 -16.49 -6.71
N ASP A 51 -7.82 -17.61 -6.09
CA ASP A 51 -6.77 -18.54 -6.55
C ASP A 51 -7.19 -19.38 -7.76
N SER A 52 -8.46 -19.33 -8.17
CA SER A 52 -8.95 -20.05 -9.35
C SER A 52 -8.48 -19.49 -10.70
N GLY A 53 -7.53 -18.57 -10.73
CA GLY A 53 -6.86 -18.03 -11.92
C GLY A 53 -7.61 -16.89 -12.61
N GLY A 54 -8.90 -16.95 -12.75
CA GLY A 54 -9.67 -16.00 -13.55
C GLY A 54 -9.67 -14.56 -13.04
N TYR A 55 -9.65 -14.36 -11.72
CA TYR A 55 -9.61 -13.02 -11.13
C TYR A 55 -8.29 -12.30 -11.44
N TYR A 56 -7.16 -12.98 -11.21
CA TYR A 56 -5.83 -12.39 -11.44
C TYR A 56 -5.59 -12.07 -12.91
N GLU A 57 -6.02 -12.94 -13.82
CA GLU A 57 -5.96 -12.69 -15.24
C GLU A 57 -6.74 -11.43 -15.65
N HIS A 58 -7.87 -11.16 -15.03
CA HIS A 58 -8.67 -9.97 -15.31
C HIS A 58 -8.13 -8.70 -14.67
N ILE A 59 -7.64 -8.76 -13.43
CA ILE A 59 -7.06 -7.59 -12.77
C ILE A 59 -5.76 -7.14 -13.45
N ASP A 60 -5.00 -8.08 -13.98
CA ASP A 60 -3.77 -7.76 -14.71
C ASP A 60 -4.00 -7.02 -16.02
N LYS A 61 -5.22 -7.08 -16.52
CA LYS A 61 -5.66 -6.39 -17.74
C LYS A 61 -6.03 -4.92 -17.49
N LEU A 62 -6.29 -4.53 -16.23
CA LEU A 62 -6.58 -3.15 -15.91
C LEU A 62 -5.36 -2.25 -16.15
N PRO A 63 -5.55 -1.03 -16.65
CA PRO A 63 -4.49 -0.06 -16.77
C PRO A 63 -3.74 0.12 -15.45
N ARG A 64 -2.42 0.29 -15.53
CA ARG A 64 -1.57 0.62 -14.39
C ARG A 64 -1.37 2.12 -14.31
N ILE A 65 -1.50 2.67 -13.11
CA ILE A 65 -1.35 4.09 -12.82
C ILE A 65 -0.09 4.29 -11.98
N TYR A 66 0.77 5.20 -12.40
CA TYR A 66 2.02 5.57 -11.75
C TYR A 66 1.91 6.99 -11.22
N PRO A 67 1.59 7.19 -9.93
CA PRO A 67 1.40 8.53 -9.37
C PRO A 67 2.71 9.28 -9.16
N SER A 68 3.78 8.55 -8.86
CA SER A 68 5.06 9.13 -8.45
C SER A 68 5.89 9.64 -9.62
N VAL A 69 5.63 9.17 -10.83
CA VAL A 69 6.46 9.46 -12.01
C VAL A 69 5.64 9.74 -13.26
N GLU A 70 6.17 10.64 -14.08
CA GLU A 70 5.77 10.80 -15.48
C GLU A 70 6.76 10.08 -16.37
N PHE A 71 6.30 9.07 -17.12
CA PHE A 71 7.09 8.40 -18.15
C PHE A 71 6.86 9.01 -19.53
N GLY A 72 7.89 8.96 -20.35
CA GLY A 72 7.83 9.16 -21.78
C GLY A 72 8.34 7.92 -22.51
N ARG A 73 8.18 7.91 -23.82
CA ARG A 73 8.79 6.87 -24.67
C ARG A 73 10.25 7.21 -24.94
N SER A 74 11.12 6.22 -24.81
CA SER A 74 12.49 6.26 -25.29
C SER A 74 12.53 5.99 -26.81
N ARG A 75 13.66 6.28 -27.47
CA ARG A 75 13.89 5.93 -28.88
C ARG A 75 13.78 4.42 -29.14
N ASP A 76 14.12 3.61 -28.17
CA ASP A 76 14.08 2.14 -28.23
C ASP A 76 12.73 1.55 -27.79
N ASN A 77 11.66 2.33 -27.86
CA ASN A 77 10.31 1.99 -27.34
C ASN A 77 10.23 1.65 -25.84
N GLY A 78 11.31 1.81 -25.08
CA GLY A 78 11.35 1.65 -23.65
C GLY A 78 10.67 2.82 -22.91
N ARG A 79 10.55 2.68 -21.60
CA ARG A 79 10.07 3.75 -20.72
C ARG A 79 11.24 4.65 -20.32
N LYS A 80 11.08 5.96 -20.45
CA LYS A 80 12.05 6.96 -19.98
C LYS A 80 11.38 7.82 -18.92
N LEU A 81 12.03 7.96 -17.76
CA LEU A 81 11.60 8.88 -16.72
C LEU A 81 11.70 10.32 -17.25
N LYS A 82 10.60 11.06 -17.22
CA LYS A 82 10.53 12.47 -17.59
C LYS A 82 10.49 13.39 -16.39
N HIS A 83 9.68 13.04 -15.40
CA HIS A 83 9.47 13.85 -14.23
C HIS A 83 9.15 12.98 -13.01
N TYR A 84 9.67 13.39 -11.86
CA TYR A 84 9.32 12.82 -10.56
C TYR A 84 8.34 13.74 -9.84
N ASN A 85 7.25 13.20 -9.34
CA ASN A 85 6.13 13.96 -8.78
C ASN A 85 6.19 14.16 -7.26
N GLY A 86 7.14 13.54 -6.56
CA GLY A 86 7.22 13.61 -5.09
C GLY A 86 6.00 12.98 -4.39
N VAL A 87 5.35 12.02 -5.02
CA VAL A 87 4.18 11.33 -4.46
C VAL A 87 4.57 9.93 -4.05
N VAL A 88 4.22 9.58 -2.81
CA VAL A 88 4.35 8.23 -2.27
C VAL A 88 2.97 7.59 -2.21
N MET A 89 2.89 6.31 -2.54
CA MET A 89 1.67 5.53 -2.43
C MET A 89 1.79 4.52 -1.29
N LEU A 90 0.90 4.64 -0.30
CA LEU A 90 0.66 3.63 0.72
C LEU A 90 -0.52 2.75 0.33
N GLU A 91 -0.54 1.55 0.86
CA GLU A 91 -1.56 0.56 0.57
C GLU A 91 -2.03 -0.13 1.86
N VAL A 92 -3.35 -0.19 2.04
CA VAL A 92 -3.98 -1.00 3.08
C VAL A 92 -4.81 -2.06 2.39
N ASN A 93 -4.47 -3.32 2.58
CA ASN A 93 -5.12 -4.46 1.92
C ASN A 93 -5.93 -5.30 2.91
N HIS A 94 -6.62 -6.29 2.37
CA HIS A 94 -7.39 -7.31 3.12
C HIS A 94 -8.49 -6.71 4.00
N LEU A 95 -9.14 -5.66 3.51
CA LEU A 95 -10.30 -5.08 4.17
C LEU A 95 -11.55 -5.95 3.94
N ALA A 96 -12.39 -6.07 4.96
CA ALA A 96 -13.57 -6.93 4.88
C ALA A 96 -14.63 -6.38 3.90
N GLY A 97 -14.73 -5.06 3.77
CA GLY A 97 -15.71 -4.46 2.88
C GLY A 97 -15.69 -2.93 2.85
N LEU A 98 -16.76 -2.37 2.29
CA LEU A 98 -16.86 -0.93 2.03
C LEU A 98 -16.76 -0.07 3.31
N SER A 99 -17.32 -0.53 4.43
CA SER A 99 -17.28 0.20 5.70
C SER A 99 -15.84 0.43 6.20
N GLU A 100 -14.99 -0.59 6.08
CA GLU A 100 -13.57 -0.48 6.46
C GLU A 100 -12.79 0.37 5.47
N VAL A 101 -13.09 0.26 4.17
CA VAL A 101 -12.52 1.12 3.13
C VAL A 101 -12.81 2.59 3.43
N GLU A 102 -14.07 2.93 3.73
CA GLU A 102 -14.46 4.30 4.07
C GLU A 102 -13.82 4.78 5.39
N LEU A 103 -13.67 3.88 6.37
CA LEU A 103 -13.00 4.20 7.63
C LEU A 103 -11.52 4.55 7.37
N VAL A 104 -10.80 3.74 6.61
CA VAL A 104 -9.38 4.00 6.25
C VAL A 104 -9.25 5.32 5.50
N LYS A 105 -10.10 5.59 4.50
CA LYS A 105 -10.09 6.85 3.75
C LYS A 105 -10.29 8.06 4.67
N ARG A 106 -11.26 8.00 5.59
CA ARG A 106 -11.51 9.07 6.56
C ARG A 106 -10.34 9.30 7.50
N GLN A 107 -9.71 8.24 7.99
CA GLN A 107 -8.55 8.37 8.88
C GLN A 107 -7.34 8.93 8.11
N ALA A 108 -7.10 8.47 6.90
CA ALA A 108 -6.05 9.03 6.06
C ALA A 108 -6.26 10.53 5.76
N ALA A 109 -7.51 10.95 5.58
CA ALA A 109 -7.87 12.33 5.31
C ALA A 109 -7.59 13.30 6.48
N LEU A 110 -7.33 12.80 7.70
CA LEU A 110 -6.98 13.64 8.85
C LEU A 110 -5.60 14.29 8.69
N LEU A 111 -4.71 13.71 7.90
CA LEU A 111 -3.41 14.31 7.63
C LEU A 111 -3.51 15.26 6.41
N PRO A 112 -3.11 16.53 6.57
CA PRO A 112 -3.15 17.51 5.47
C PRO A 112 -2.23 17.17 4.31
N GLN A 113 -1.30 16.24 4.50
CA GLN A 113 -0.39 15.73 3.49
C GLN A 113 -1.02 14.67 2.58
N THR A 114 -2.16 14.13 2.98
CA THR A 114 -2.91 13.20 2.13
C THR A 114 -3.44 13.93 0.91
N TRP A 115 -2.91 13.56 -0.26
CA TRP A 115 -3.35 14.13 -1.52
C TRP A 115 -4.58 13.44 -2.06
N ALA A 116 -4.58 12.09 -2.04
CA ALA A 116 -5.75 11.30 -2.40
C ALA A 116 -5.83 10.02 -1.55
N ALA A 117 -7.06 9.55 -1.30
CA ALA A 117 -7.32 8.24 -0.75
C ALA A 117 -8.56 7.63 -1.43
N PHE A 118 -8.42 6.44 -1.97
CA PHE A 118 -9.47 5.79 -2.77
C PHE A 118 -9.40 4.27 -2.67
N ALA A 119 -10.54 3.65 -2.93
CA ALA A 119 -10.66 2.19 -2.96
C ALA A 119 -9.82 1.58 -4.09
N GLY A 120 -9.08 0.51 -3.82
CA GLY A 120 -8.39 -0.25 -4.85
C GLY A 120 -9.35 -1.04 -5.76
N SER A 121 -8.80 -1.63 -6.81
CA SER A 121 -9.57 -2.38 -7.83
C SER A 121 -10.40 -3.52 -7.25
N SER A 122 -9.91 -4.21 -6.22
CA SER A 122 -10.64 -5.28 -5.53
C SER A 122 -11.85 -4.78 -4.72
N GLY A 123 -11.93 -3.49 -4.38
CA GLY A 123 -12.89 -2.96 -3.42
C GLY A 123 -12.60 -3.32 -1.95
N ARG A 124 -11.51 -4.08 -1.69
CA ARG A 124 -11.07 -4.53 -0.37
C ARG A 124 -9.67 -4.00 -0.01
N SER A 125 -9.30 -2.88 -0.59
CA SER A 125 -8.04 -2.19 -0.30
C SER A 125 -8.21 -0.69 -0.47
N VAL A 126 -7.32 0.08 0.17
CA VAL A 126 -7.25 1.52 0.00
C VAL A 126 -5.86 1.89 -0.47
N LYS A 127 -5.79 2.79 -1.44
CA LYS A 127 -4.57 3.45 -1.90
C LYS A 127 -4.56 4.87 -1.34
N ILE A 128 -3.45 5.26 -0.72
CA ILE A 128 -3.28 6.59 -0.13
C ILE A 128 -2.09 7.24 -0.82
N TRP A 129 -2.30 8.38 -1.45
CA TRP A 129 -1.26 9.17 -2.10
C TRP A 129 -0.87 10.33 -1.21
N VAL A 130 0.41 10.42 -0.90
CA VAL A 130 0.98 11.39 0.04
C VAL A 130 2.02 12.22 -0.66
N LYS A 131 1.98 13.54 -0.49
CA LYS A 131 2.94 14.45 -1.10
C LYS A 131 4.17 14.67 -0.24
N PHE A 132 5.32 14.76 -0.91
CA PHE A 132 6.61 15.07 -0.31
C PHE A 132 7.36 16.10 -1.15
N ALA A 133 8.17 16.93 -0.47
CA ALA A 133 9.05 17.90 -1.11
C ALA A 133 10.32 18.12 -0.24
N LEU A 134 11.30 18.78 -0.81
CA LEU A 134 12.42 19.37 -0.06
C LEU A 134 11.93 20.62 0.70
N PRO A 135 12.70 21.12 1.69
CA PRO A 135 12.31 22.30 2.46
C PRO A 135 12.09 23.57 1.61
N ASP A 136 12.76 23.65 0.46
CA ASP A 136 12.58 24.72 -0.52
C ASP A 136 11.36 24.53 -1.44
N GLY A 137 10.57 23.48 -1.22
CA GLY A 137 9.41 23.11 -2.02
C GLY A 137 9.73 22.40 -3.34
N ASN A 138 11.00 22.21 -3.67
CA ASN A 138 11.45 21.54 -4.88
C ASN A 138 11.48 20.01 -4.71
N LEU A 139 11.80 19.32 -5.80
CA LEU A 139 12.03 17.88 -5.83
C LEU A 139 13.45 17.57 -6.32
N PRO A 140 14.06 16.45 -5.92
CA PRO A 140 15.34 16.03 -6.45
C PRO A 140 15.31 15.89 -7.97
N VAL A 141 16.40 16.29 -8.64
CA VAL A 141 16.49 16.28 -10.11
C VAL A 141 17.26 15.05 -10.62
N LYS A 142 18.30 14.63 -9.88
CA LYS A 142 19.11 13.46 -10.24
C LYS A 142 18.39 12.17 -9.85
N GLU A 143 18.37 11.18 -10.75
CA GLU A 143 17.62 9.93 -10.57
C GLU A 143 18.03 9.19 -9.28
N GLU A 144 19.31 9.07 -8.99
CA GLU A 144 19.84 8.48 -7.74
C GLU A 144 19.30 9.19 -6.48
N ASN A 145 19.21 10.51 -6.53
CA ASN A 145 18.65 11.29 -5.43
C ASN A 145 17.13 11.15 -5.34
N MET A 146 16.44 10.97 -6.47
CA MET A 146 15.00 10.71 -6.50
C MET A 146 14.67 9.38 -5.82
N GLU A 147 15.43 8.32 -6.11
CA GLU A 147 15.22 7.00 -5.51
C GLU A 147 15.45 7.05 -4.00
N SER A 148 16.57 7.63 -3.56
CA SER A 148 16.88 7.79 -2.14
C SER A 148 15.85 8.65 -1.42
N PHE A 149 15.42 9.76 -2.02
CA PHE A 149 14.35 10.61 -1.52
C PHE A 149 13.04 9.83 -1.41
N HIS A 150 12.63 9.13 -2.47
CA HIS A 150 11.38 8.36 -2.49
C HIS A 150 11.37 7.26 -1.44
N ALA A 151 12.47 6.54 -1.28
CA ALA A 151 12.61 5.52 -0.26
C ALA A 151 12.48 6.10 1.16
N HIS A 152 13.09 7.25 1.42
CA HIS A 152 12.96 7.93 2.71
C HIS A 152 11.54 8.46 2.93
N ALA A 153 10.96 9.08 1.92
CA ALA A 153 9.57 9.56 1.93
C ALA A 153 8.57 8.43 2.22
N TYR A 154 8.75 7.26 1.59
CA TYR A 154 7.89 6.09 1.85
C TYR A 154 7.98 5.65 3.32
N ARG A 155 9.18 5.55 3.89
CA ARG A 155 9.37 5.16 5.29
C ARG A 155 8.73 6.16 6.25
N MET A 156 8.92 7.45 6.00
CA MET A 156 8.29 8.51 6.78
C MET A 156 6.77 8.46 6.67
N ALA A 157 6.23 8.26 5.45
CA ALA A 157 4.79 8.09 5.26
C ALA A 157 4.25 6.91 6.09
N VAL A 158 4.90 5.74 6.04
CA VAL A 158 4.51 4.58 6.86
C VAL A 158 4.53 4.93 8.35
N GLN A 159 5.56 5.61 8.83
CA GLN A 159 5.68 5.98 10.24
C GLN A 159 4.57 6.95 10.70
N CYS A 160 4.20 7.91 9.84
CA CYS A 160 3.17 8.90 10.15
C CYS A 160 1.74 8.31 10.05
N TYR A 161 1.50 7.46 9.06
CA TYR A 161 0.14 6.94 8.80
C TYR A 161 -0.20 5.69 9.62
N GLN A 162 0.78 4.82 9.92
CA GLN A 162 0.49 3.58 10.65
C GLN A 162 -0.20 3.79 12.01
N PRO A 163 0.17 4.82 12.82
CA PRO A 163 -0.49 5.04 14.12
C PRO A 163 -1.95 5.51 14.03
N ILE A 164 -2.33 6.17 12.93
CA ILE A 164 -3.67 6.75 12.76
C ILE A 164 -4.61 5.81 11.99
N LEU A 165 -4.06 4.88 11.21
CA LEU A 165 -4.86 3.94 10.44
C LEU A 165 -5.32 2.77 11.32
N PRO A 166 -6.60 2.36 11.20
CA PRO A 166 -7.15 1.26 11.99
C PRO A 166 -6.65 -0.12 11.55
N PHE A 167 -6.08 -0.22 10.34
CA PHE A 167 -5.57 -1.43 9.74
C PHE A 167 -4.10 -1.27 9.35
N PRO A 168 -3.33 -2.36 9.31
CA PRO A 168 -1.91 -2.29 8.97
C PRO A 168 -1.68 -1.86 7.52
N ILE A 169 -0.69 -0.99 7.32
CA ILE A 169 -0.17 -0.68 5.99
C ILE A 169 0.54 -1.90 5.44
N THR A 170 0.22 -2.28 4.21
CA THR A 170 0.93 -3.33 3.49
C THR A 170 2.30 -2.81 3.08
N LEU A 171 3.35 -3.26 3.77
CA LEU A 171 4.71 -2.83 3.51
C LEU A 171 5.21 -3.41 2.18
N ARG A 172 5.84 -2.55 1.39
CA ARG A 172 6.49 -2.89 0.12
C ARG A 172 7.90 -2.33 0.09
N GLU A 173 8.74 -2.91 -0.76
CA GLU A 173 10.02 -2.27 -1.11
C GLU A 173 9.73 -0.89 -1.74
N PRO A 174 10.32 0.19 -1.23
CA PRO A 174 10.08 1.52 -1.77
C PRO A 174 10.54 1.61 -3.23
N SER A 175 9.66 2.05 -4.11
CA SER A 175 9.99 2.27 -5.52
C SER A 175 9.18 3.42 -6.08
N MET A 176 9.87 4.36 -6.72
CA MET A 176 9.19 5.46 -7.42
C MET A 176 8.37 4.97 -8.64
N THR A 177 8.61 3.74 -9.08
CA THR A 177 7.83 3.09 -10.14
C THR A 177 6.69 2.22 -9.61
N GLN A 178 6.34 2.36 -8.32
CA GLN A 178 5.18 1.68 -7.76
C GLN A 178 3.90 2.13 -8.45
N SER A 179 3.08 1.18 -8.85
CA SER A 179 1.82 1.44 -9.56
C SER A 179 0.62 0.83 -8.85
N CYS A 180 -0.55 1.39 -9.07
CA CYS A 180 -1.83 0.76 -8.76
C CYS A 180 -2.59 0.45 -10.05
N ARG A 181 -3.58 -0.42 -9.94
CA ARG A 181 -4.49 -0.72 -11.06
C ARG A 181 -5.61 0.31 -11.13
N MET A 182 -6.18 0.49 -12.32
CA MET A 182 -7.41 1.25 -12.49
C MET A 182 -8.49 0.73 -11.54
N THR A 183 -9.26 1.64 -10.97
CA THR A 183 -10.25 1.33 -9.94
C THR A 183 -11.56 2.08 -10.18
N LEU A 184 -12.54 1.75 -9.36
CA LEU A 184 -13.81 2.45 -9.24
C LEU A 184 -14.02 2.87 -7.79
N ASP A 185 -14.20 4.16 -7.54
CA ASP A 185 -14.57 4.70 -6.24
C ASP A 185 -15.47 5.92 -6.45
N ALA A 186 -16.75 5.80 -6.09
CA ALA A 186 -17.72 6.88 -6.28
C ALA A 186 -17.41 8.12 -5.41
N TYR A 187 -16.72 7.91 -4.29
CA TYR A 187 -16.41 8.96 -3.29
C TYR A 187 -14.94 8.95 -2.88
N PRO A 188 -14.01 9.14 -3.83
CA PRO A 188 -12.60 9.21 -3.49
C PRO A 188 -12.33 10.49 -2.67
N TYR A 189 -11.48 10.39 -1.66
CA TYR A 189 -10.93 11.58 -1.03
C TYR A 189 -9.89 12.21 -1.94
N PHE A 190 -9.97 13.52 -2.13
CA PHE A 190 -9.01 14.26 -2.92
C PHE A 190 -8.81 15.68 -2.38
N ASN A 191 -7.59 15.99 -1.94
CA ASN A 191 -7.20 17.29 -1.44
C ASN A 191 -6.25 17.99 -2.42
N ARG A 192 -6.77 18.90 -3.25
CA ARG A 192 -5.95 19.67 -4.20
C ARG A 192 -4.90 20.52 -3.52
N GLN A 193 -5.16 20.96 -2.29
CA GLN A 193 -4.30 21.83 -1.49
C GLN A 193 -3.46 21.02 -0.48
N ALA A 194 -3.25 19.73 -0.72
CA ALA A 194 -2.43 18.92 0.17
C ALA A 194 -1.03 19.50 0.31
N ILE A 195 -0.62 19.70 1.56
CA ILE A 195 0.68 20.25 1.93
C ILE A 195 1.70 19.11 1.88
N PRO A 196 2.82 19.22 1.19
CA PRO A 196 3.82 18.15 1.19
C PRO A 196 4.50 18.01 2.56
N PHE A 197 4.87 16.80 2.93
CA PHE A 197 5.87 16.60 3.96
C PHE A 197 7.24 17.11 3.46
N CYS A 198 7.92 17.88 4.29
CA CYS A 198 9.26 18.36 3.96
C CYS A 198 10.29 17.35 4.48
N LEU A 199 11.21 16.92 3.58
CA LEU A 199 12.32 16.04 3.91
C LEU A 199 13.63 16.82 3.85
N GLU A 200 14.37 16.88 4.95
CA GLU A 200 15.68 17.48 5.02
C GLU A 200 16.76 16.52 4.50
N GLN A 201 17.76 17.06 3.81
CA GLN A 201 18.95 16.29 3.45
C GLN A 201 19.93 16.20 4.64
N PRO A 202 20.73 15.13 4.73
CA PRO A 202 20.87 14.00 3.80
C PRO A 202 19.79 12.94 4.03
N PHE A 203 19.27 12.34 2.93
CA PHE A 203 18.33 11.22 2.97
C PHE A 203 19.02 9.94 3.41
N GLY A 204 19.88 10.06 4.41
CA GLY A 204 20.85 9.05 4.78
C GLY A 204 20.22 7.76 5.29
N MET A 205 20.89 6.72 4.99
CA MET A 205 20.83 5.31 5.30
C MET A 205 20.36 4.83 6.69
N PRO A 206 20.35 5.57 7.81
CA PRO A 206 19.90 5.01 9.10
C PRO A 206 18.47 4.50 9.10
N GLY A 207 17.62 5.01 8.18
CA GLY A 207 16.25 4.55 8.02
C GLY A 207 16.11 3.23 7.26
N GLU A 208 17.07 2.87 6.43
CA GLU A 208 16.96 1.69 5.55
C GLU A 208 17.15 0.39 6.32
N GLU A 209 18.18 0.32 7.14
CA GLU A 209 18.40 -0.82 8.03
C GLU A 209 17.24 -1.01 9.02
N THR A 210 16.79 0.09 9.62
CA THR A 210 15.66 0.05 10.58
C THR A 210 14.37 -0.36 9.88
N PHE A 211 14.14 0.06 8.64
CA PHE A 211 12.97 -0.32 7.88
C PHE A 211 13.04 -1.79 7.42
N ARG A 212 14.17 -2.23 6.89
CA ARG A 212 14.42 -3.65 6.57
C ARG A 212 14.28 -4.53 7.80
N GLN A 213 14.83 -4.13 8.93
CA GLN A 213 14.66 -4.85 10.20
C GLN A 213 13.21 -4.89 10.64
N ARG A 214 12.43 -3.81 10.47
CA ARG A 214 10.99 -3.82 10.76
C ARG A 214 10.22 -4.74 9.82
N GLN A 215 10.48 -4.72 8.51
CA GLN A 215 9.87 -5.65 7.57
C GLN A 215 10.19 -7.11 7.89
N LEU A 216 11.46 -7.42 8.21
CA LEU A 216 11.89 -8.75 8.61
C LEU A 216 11.22 -9.17 9.92
N THR A 217 11.07 -8.23 10.86
CA THR A 217 10.44 -8.49 12.16
C THR A 217 8.93 -8.66 12.01
N GLU A 218 8.28 -7.98 11.08
CA GLU A 218 6.85 -8.17 10.79
C GLU A 218 6.59 -9.49 10.06
N LYS A 219 7.52 -9.90 9.17
CA LYS A 219 7.47 -11.23 8.52
C LYS A 219 7.83 -12.37 9.47
N ASN A 220 8.64 -12.11 10.48
CA ASN A 220 9.02 -13.10 11.48
C ASN A 220 8.90 -12.51 12.89
N PRO A 221 7.71 -12.59 13.51
CA PRO A 221 7.47 -12.06 14.85
C PRO A 221 8.38 -12.65 15.94
N LEU A 222 9.00 -13.82 15.71
CA LEU A 222 9.94 -14.43 16.65
C LEU A 222 11.28 -13.70 16.69
N SER A 223 11.68 -13.02 15.61
CA SER A 223 12.95 -12.27 15.54
C SER A 223 13.00 -11.00 16.40
N ARG A 224 11.84 -10.60 17.00
CA ARG A 224 11.76 -9.44 17.92
C ARG A 224 12.21 -9.75 19.33
N LEU A 225 12.41 -11.02 19.64
CA LEU A 225 12.82 -11.43 20.97
C LEU A 225 14.29 -11.10 21.19
N LYS A 226 14.59 -10.45 22.31
CA LYS A 226 15.97 -10.27 22.73
C LYS A 226 16.64 -11.64 22.90
N PRO A 227 17.90 -11.80 22.50
CA PRO A 227 18.65 -13.02 22.78
C PRO A 227 18.52 -13.41 24.27
N GLY A 228 18.12 -14.65 24.56
CA GLY A 228 17.87 -15.12 25.92
C GLY A 228 16.40 -15.15 26.35
N TYR A 229 15.50 -14.44 25.67
CA TYR A 229 14.05 -14.51 25.95
C TYR A 229 13.44 -15.84 25.45
N GLU A 230 14.03 -16.40 24.41
CA GLU A 230 13.61 -17.67 23.80
C GLU A 230 13.79 -18.88 24.72
N THR A 231 14.62 -18.75 25.76
CA THR A 231 14.94 -19.83 26.71
C THR A 231 14.24 -19.66 28.06
N SER A 232 13.45 -18.61 28.29
CA SER A 232 12.78 -18.41 29.55
C SER A 232 11.52 -19.28 29.63
N GLN A 233 11.41 -20.09 30.68
CA GLN A 233 10.22 -20.93 30.95
C GLN A 233 8.93 -20.09 30.93
N THR A 234 8.99 -18.87 31.43
CA THR A 234 7.85 -17.93 31.45
C THR A 234 7.39 -17.58 30.05
N PHE A 235 8.32 -17.40 29.09
CA PHE A 235 7.99 -17.10 27.72
C PHE A 235 7.33 -18.31 27.03
N THR A 236 7.90 -19.49 27.20
CA THR A 236 7.35 -20.75 26.66
C THR A 236 5.93 -20.97 27.18
N LEU A 237 5.71 -20.79 28.49
CA LEU A 237 4.39 -20.94 29.10
C LEU A 237 3.38 -19.91 28.59
N LEU A 238 3.78 -18.64 28.43
CA LEU A 238 2.96 -17.56 27.87
C LEU A 238 2.63 -17.82 26.39
N PHE A 239 3.59 -18.31 25.63
CA PHE A 239 3.41 -18.66 24.22
C PHE A 239 2.44 -19.83 24.07
N GLU A 240 2.65 -20.93 24.82
CA GLU A 240 1.78 -22.11 24.81
C GLU A 240 0.36 -21.76 25.26
N THR A 241 0.21 -20.97 26.34
CA THR A 241 -1.11 -20.52 26.81
C THR A 241 -1.83 -19.66 25.79
N THR A 242 -1.09 -18.77 25.11
CA THR A 242 -1.66 -17.90 24.08
C THR A 242 -2.01 -18.68 22.83
N LEU A 243 -1.17 -19.64 22.43
CA LEU A 243 -1.41 -20.53 21.31
C LEU A 243 -2.60 -21.45 21.57
N SER A 244 -2.70 -22.05 22.78
CA SER A 244 -3.82 -22.89 23.15
C SER A 244 -5.16 -22.14 23.17
N LYS A 245 -5.17 -20.92 23.70
CA LYS A 245 -6.36 -20.05 23.62
C LYS A 245 -6.75 -19.72 22.20
N ALA A 246 -5.77 -19.43 21.35
CA ALA A 246 -6.00 -19.11 19.95
C ALA A 246 -6.50 -20.33 19.16
N LEU A 247 -5.97 -21.51 19.44
CA LEU A 247 -6.44 -22.77 18.84
C LEU A 247 -7.86 -23.12 19.28
N ASN A 248 -8.21 -22.90 20.55
CA ASN A 248 -9.57 -23.10 21.05
C ASN A 248 -10.56 -22.10 20.43
N GLU A 249 -10.15 -20.83 20.24
CA GLU A 249 -10.95 -19.84 19.52
C GLU A 249 -11.10 -20.20 18.02
N MET A 250 -10.12 -20.93 17.43
CA MET A 250 -10.19 -21.44 16.04
C MET A 250 -11.18 -22.60 15.85
N GLU A 251 -11.38 -23.44 16.83
CA GLU A 251 -12.38 -24.51 16.74
C GLU A 251 -13.81 -23.96 16.55
N GLU A 252 -14.03 -22.70 16.97
CA GLU A 252 -15.28 -21.97 16.74
C GLU A 252 -15.33 -21.31 15.36
N TRP A 253 -14.19 -21.17 14.66
CA TRP A 253 -14.05 -20.46 13.39
C TRP A 253 -13.91 -21.44 12.23
N LYS A 254 -14.91 -21.48 11.36
CA LYS A 254 -15.02 -22.50 10.29
C LYS A 254 -14.45 -22.09 8.92
N ARG A 255 -13.52 -21.11 8.79
CA ARG A 255 -13.01 -20.66 7.49
C ARG A 255 -11.52 -20.32 7.51
N ASP A 256 -10.82 -20.59 6.37
CA ASP A 256 -9.39 -20.31 6.17
C ASP A 256 -9.03 -18.80 6.27
N ASP A 257 -9.96 -17.89 5.96
CA ASP A 257 -9.79 -16.44 6.14
C ASP A 257 -9.59 -16.05 7.62
N ASP A 258 -10.09 -16.87 8.54
CA ASP A 258 -9.99 -16.65 9.97
C ASP A 258 -8.60 -16.97 10.51
N LEU A 259 -7.84 -17.85 9.83
CA LEU A 259 -6.46 -18.20 10.19
C LEU A 259 -5.52 -16.99 10.05
N GLN A 260 -5.66 -16.22 8.99
CA GLN A 260 -4.85 -15.01 8.81
C GLN A 260 -5.23 -13.91 9.81
N GLN A 261 -6.52 -13.74 10.10
CA GLN A 261 -6.98 -12.83 11.16
C GLN A 261 -6.48 -13.27 12.53
N LEU A 262 -6.48 -14.57 12.81
CA LEU A 262 -5.96 -15.11 14.05
C LEU A 262 -4.47 -14.86 14.20
N LEU A 263 -3.66 -15.07 13.16
CA LEU A 263 -2.23 -14.77 13.17
C LEU A 263 -1.95 -13.28 13.40
N VAL A 264 -2.78 -12.41 12.83
CA VAL A 264 -2.72 -10.96 13.06
C VAL A 264 -3.11 -10.64 14.52
N CYS A 265 -4.18 -11.23 15.05
CA CYS A 265 -4.59 -11.04 16.43
C CYS A 265 -3.55 -11.57 17.44
N LEU A 266 -2.93 -12.70 17.16
CA LEU A 266 -1.83 -13.27 17.97
C LEU A 266 -0.61 -12.35 17.96
N ALA A 267 -0.23 -11.83 16.81
CA ALA A 267 0.86 -10.86 16.68
C ALA A 267 0.54 -9.55 17.45
N TYR A 268 -0.73 -9.11 17.44
CA TYR A 268 -1.17 -7.90 18.15
C TYR A 268 -1.23 -8.08 19.67
N ARG A 269 -1.77 -9.21 20.14
CA ARG A 269 -1.79 -9.56 21.59
C ARG A 269 -0.38 -9.71 22.14
N ARG A 270 0.54 -10.28 21.36
CA ARG A 270 1.96 -10.41 21.69
C ARG A 270 2.64 -9.04 21.84
N LYS A 271 2.35 -8.09 20.95
CA LYS A 271 2.86 -6.72 21.03
C LYS A 271 2.48 -6.03 22.35
N ARG A 272 1.26 -6.29 22.86
CA ARG A 272 0.79 -5.77 24.15
C ARG A 272 1.45 -6.43 25.37
N LEU A 273 1.80 -7.71 25.27
CA LEU A 273 2.47 -8.44 26.36
C LEU A 273 3.95 -8.00 26.50
N CYS A 274 4.64 -7.80 25.36
CA CYS A 274 6.03 -7.31 25.38
C CYS A 274 6.17 -5.81 25.73
N ALA A 275 5.09 -5.04 25.63
CA ALA A 275 5.10 -3.60 25.99
C ALA A 275 4.83 -3.35 27.49
N LYS A 276 4.47 -4.41 28.25
CA LYS A 276 4.20 -4.34 29.71
C LYS A 276 5.30 -5.00 30.55
N SER A 277 6.30 -5.57 29.94
CA SER A 277 7.54 -6.07 30.56
C SER A 277 8.72 -5.11 30.22
#